data_024810a8be0b9543cf0bdc90fae19a85
#
_entry.id   024810a8be0b9543cf0bdc90fae19a85
#
_cell.length_a   1.000
_cell.length_b   1.000
_cell.length_c   1.000
_cell.angle_alpha   90.00
_cell.angle_beta   90.00
_cell.angle_gamma   90.00
#
_symmetry.space_group_name_H-M   'P 1'
#
loop_
_entity.id
_entity.type
_entity.pdbx_description
1 polymer ?
#
loop_
_entity_poly.entity_id
_entity_poly.type
_entity_poly.pdbx_seq_one_letter_code
_entity_poly.pdbx_strand_id
1 'polypeptide(L)'
;MYRGKKSTYGDPVQYYIKDKGLKVGDYTIAVQLPSGEVINFQDKVVIERKADLNELASNFYDSKSKDEEGLTRIEREFKRAKEAGIKIHLVIETEDAISKILSSKHFRYDKASKINPKSFMSMFLSICNRYDINVWYCNKKDSARIIHDLLYVYAREYLKNL
;
A
#
# COMPACT_ATOMS: atom_id res chain seq x y z
N MET A 1 -11.08 0.54 21.94
CA MET A 1 -11.38 -0.89 21.75
C MET A 1 -12.54 -1.00 20.77
N TYR A 2 -12.28 -1.36 19.54
CA TYR A 2 -13.33 -1.51 18.52
C TYR A 2 -13.78 -2.98 18.53
N ARG A 3 -14.99 -3.25 18.98
CA ARG A 3 -15.60 -4.59 18.83
C ARG A 3 -16.16 -4.70 17.42
N GLY A 4 -15.39 -5.26 16.50
CA GLY A 4 -15.87 -5.61 15.16
C GLY A 4 -16.96 -6.68 15.21
N LYS A 5 -17.92 -6.61 14.27
CA LYS A 5 -18.87 -7.69 14.00
C LYS A 5 -18.09 -8.97 13.66
N LYS A 6 -18.63 -10.14 14.06
CA LYS A 6 -18.07 -11.46 13.75
C LYS A 6 -17.61 -11.51 12.30
N SER A 7 -16.35 -11.84 12.09
CA SER A 7 -15.84 -12.04 10.73
C SER A 7 -16.50 -13.26 10.12
N THR A 8 -16.69 -13.27 8.82
CA THR A 8 -17.20 -14.42 8.05
C THR A 8 -16.25 -15.64 8.13
N TYR A 9 -15.14 -15.53 8.82
CA TYR A 9 -14.05 -16.52 8.87
C TYR A 9 -13.81 -17.13 10.27
N GLY A 10 -14.78 -17.11 11.18
CA GLY A 10 -14.63 -17.70 12.50
C GLY A 10 -14.34 -16.69 13.61
N ASP A 11 -13.58 -17.02 14.62
CA ASP A 11 -13.44 -16.31 15.87
C ASP A 11 -13.20 -14.79 15.77
N PRO A 12 -13.70 -14.00 16.73
CA PRO A 12 -13.58 -12.54 16.71
C PRO A 12 -12.11 -12.14 16.79
N VAL A 13 -11.60 -11.58 15.69
CA VAL A 13 -10.26 -10.98 15.67
C VAL A 13 -10.35 -9.65 16.42
N GLN A 14 -9.54 -9.49 17.45
CA GLN A 14 -9.43 -8.21 18.16
C GLN A 14 -8.41 -7.34 17.40
N TYR A 15 -8.84 -6.15 17.00
CA TYR A 15 -7.97 -5.16 16.38
C TYR A 15 -7.50 -4.15 17.40
N TYR A 16 -6.21 -3.88 17.37
CA TYR A 16 -5.60 -2.76 18.09
C TYR A 16 -5.13 -1.74 17.08
N ILE A 17 -5.65 -0.52 17.15
CA ILE A 17 -5.08 0.62 16.43
C ILE A 17 -4.00 1.18 17.33
N LYS A 18 -2.77 1.16 16.87
CA LYS A 18 -1.63 1.76 17.55
C LYS A 18 -1.19 2.97 16.76
N ASP A 19 -1.30 4.14 17.38
CA ASP A 19 -0.90 5.43 16.81
C ASP A 19 0.63 5.58 16.87
N LYS A 20 1.34 4.67 16.20
CA LYS A 20 2.78 4.77 15.98
C LYS A 20 3.03 4.78 14.48
N GLY A 21 3.70 5.83 14.01
CA GLY A 21 4.15 5.89 12.62
C GLY A 21 4.99 4.65 12.28
N LEU A 22 4.66 4.02 11.15
CA LEU A 22 5.46 2.95 10.58
C LEU A 22 6.70 3.53 9.91
N LYS A 23 7.78 2.76 9.87
CA LYS A 23 8.98 3.13 9.10
C LYS A 23 8.74 3.11 7.60
N VAL A 24 7.80 2.26 7.15
CA VAL A 24 7.38 2.06 5.77
C VAL A 24 5.89 1.77 5.77
N GLY A 25 5.15 2.33 4.81
CA GLY A 25 3.72 2.13 4.60
C GLY A 25 2.81 2.79 5.63
N ASP A 26 1.51 2.69 5.38
CA ASP A 26 0.46 3.32 6.20
C ASP A 26 -0.16 2.34 7.20
N TYR A 27 -0.24 1.04 6.85
CA TYR A 27 -0.89 0.02 7.67
C TYR A 27 -0.07 -1.27 7.76
N THR A 28 -0.17 -1.93 8.89
CA THR A 28 0.30 -3.30 9.12
C THR A 28 -0.63 -4.02 10.08
N ILE A 29 -0.32 -5.26 10.45
CA ILE A 29 -1.10 -6.07 11.39
C ILE A 29 -0.21 -6.53 12.55
N ALA A 30 -0.82 -6.70 13.71
CA ALA A 30 -0.26 -7.46 14.82
C ALA A 30 -1.28 -8.52 15.27
N VAL A 31 -0.81 -9.72 15.58
CA VAL A 31 -1.65 -10.83 16.01
C VAL A 31 -1.28 -11.23 17.42
N GLN A 32 -2.26 -11.28 18.32
CA GLN A 32 -2.08 -11.83 19.66
C GLN A 32 -2.42 -13.32 19.63
N LEU A 33 -1.45 -14.14 20.01
CA LEU A 33 -1.63 -15.58 20.14
C LEU A 33 -2.39 -15.96 21.42
N PRO A 34 -2.98 -17.16 21.52
CA PRO A 34 -3.62 -17.63 22.74
C PRO A 34 -2.70 -17.64 23.97
N SER A 35 -1.40 -17.73 23.77
CA SER A 35 -0.37 -17.60 24.82
C SER A 35 -0.27 -16.18 25.41
N GLY A 36 -0.87 -15.18 24.78
CA GLY A 36 -0.72 -13.77 25.10
C GLY A 36 0.43 -13.08 24.37
N GLU A 37 1.29 -13.82 23.69
CA GLU A 37 2.36 -13.27 22.85
C GLU A 37 1.78 -12.47 21.68
N VAL A 38 2.42 -11.34 21.33
CA VAL A 38 2.03 -10.49 20.20
C VAL A 38 3.09 -10.57 19.11
N ILE A 39 2.70 -11.09 17.95
CA ILE A 39 3.52 -11.08 16.75
C ILE A 39 3.20 -9.82 15.94
N ASN A 40 4.20 -8.96 15.73
CA ASN A 40 4.08 -7.75 14.92
C ASN A 40 4.60 -8.03 13.51
N PHE A 41 3.85 -7.61 12.50
CA PHE A 41 4.18 -7.84 11.10
C PHE A 41 4.74 -6.61 10.37
N GLN A 42 5.03 -5.52 11.07
CA GLN A 42 5.55 -4.28 10.46
C GLN A 42 6.86 -4.47 9.66
N ASP A 43 7.65 -5.47 10.03
CA ASP A 43 8.90 -5.82 9.35
C ASP A 43 8.71 -6.98 8.34
N LYS A 44 7.47 -7.30 7.98
CA LYS A 44 7.13 -8.40 7.07
C LYS A 44 6.18 -7.97 5.95
N VAL A 45 5.12 -7.25 6.29
CA VAL A 45 4.10 -6.80 5.33
C VAL A 45 3.52 -5.46 5.76
N VAL A 46 3.39 -4.57 4.79
CA VAL A 46 2.75 -3.26 4.97
C VAL A 46 1.84 -2.93 3.79
N ILE A 47 0.89 -2.07 4.04
CA ILE A 47 0.04 -1.46 3.01
C ILE A 47 0.47 0.00 2.87
N GLU A 48 0.69 0.42 1.64
CA GLU A 48 0.73 1.83 1.24
C GLU A 48 -0.58 2.16 0.53
N ARG A 49 -1.31 3.18 0.99
CA ARG A 49 -2.62 3.55 0.44
C ARG A 49 -2.52 4.86 -0.32
N LYS A 50 -3.18 4.93 -1.47
CA LYS A 50 -3.34 6.16 -2.25
C LYS A 50 -4.82 6.41 -2.51
N ALA A 51 -5.28 7.62 -2.19
CA ALA A 51 -6.68 8.01 -2.32
C ALA A 51 -7.14 8.10 -3.78
N ASP A 52 -6.21 8.36 -4.70
CA ASP A 52 -6.49 8.42 -6.14
C ASP A 52 -5.20 8.39 -6.99
N LEU A 53 -5.39 8.43 -8.30
CA LEU A 53 -4.29 8.46 -9.27
C LEU A 53 -3.49 9.77 -9.26
N ASN A 54 -4.10 10.88 -8.85
CA ASN A 54 -3.39 12.17 -8.80
C ASN A 54 -2.42 12.19 -7.63
N GLU A 55 -2.84 11.65 -6.47
CA GLU A 55 -1.95 11.46 -5.33
C GLU A 55 -0.78 10.53 -5.69
N LEU A 56 -1.08 9.40 -6.35
CA LEU A 56 -0.05 8.48 -6.82
C LEU A 56 0.93 9.19 -7.76
N ALA A 57 0.42 9.91 -8.76
CA ALA A 57 1.24 10.62 -9.72
C ALA A 57 2.09 11.71 -9.06
N SER A 58 1.51 12.47 -8.11
CA SER A 58 2.26 13.51 -7.40
C SER A 58 3.44 12.93 -6.63
N ASN A 59 3.30 11.76 -6.02
CA ASN A 59 4.37 11.10 -5.29
C ASN A 59 5.54 10.67 -6.19
N PHE A 60 5.26 10.30 -7.44
CA PHE A 60 6.31 9.89 -8.39
C PHE A 60 6.93 11.05 -9.18
N TYR A 61 6.18 12.13 -9.38
CA TYR A 61 6.66 13.30 -10.14
C TYR A 61 7.14 14.46 -9.28
N ASP A 62 7.09 14.35 -7.95
CA ASP A 62 7.57 15.39 -7.04
C ASP A 62 9.10 15.54 -7.13
N SER A 63 9.53 16.40 -8.04
CA SER A 63 10.95 16.70 -8.25
C SER A 63 11.62 17.32 -7.01
N LYS A 64 10.85 17.97 -6.14
CA LYS A 64 11.36 18.60 -4.91
C LYS A 64 11.70 17.60 -3.83
N SER A 65 11.12 16.39 -3.90
CA SER A 65 11.39 15.32 -2.96
C SER A 65 12.54 14.40 -3.39
N LYS A 66 13.15 14.64 -4.54
CA LYS A 66 14.24 13.81 -5.06
C LYS A 66 15.52 14.02 -4.24
N ASP A 67 16.17 12.89 -3.95
CA ASP A 67 17.49 12.88 -3.32
C ASP A 67 18.64 12.97 -4.36
N GLU A 68 19.87 12.79 -3.89
CA GLU A 68 21.09 12.78 -4.72
C GLU A 68 21.08 11.65 -5.77
N GLU A 69 20.41 10.53 -5.50
CA GLU A 69 20.22 9.42 -6.45
C GLU A 69 19.07 9.69 -7.43
N GLY A 70 18.34 10.81 -7.30
CA GLY A 70 17.18 11.17 -8.12
C GLY A 70 15.91 10.41 -7.73
N LEU A 71 15.89 9.71 -6.61
CA LEU A 71 14.74 8.96 -6.12
C LEU A 71 13.75 9.87 -5.39
N THR A 72 12.47 9.76 -5.71
CA THR A 72 11.41 10.43 -4.95
C THR A 72 11.25 9.84 -3.55
N ARG A 73 10.51 10.55 -2.67
CA ARG A 73 10.28 10.06 -1.31
C ARG A 73 9.68 8.65 -1.30
N ILE A 74 8.68 8.39 -2.14
CA ILE A 74 8.02 7.08 -2.21
C ILE A 74 8.95 6.00 -2.76
N GLU A 75 9.81 6.31 -3.74
CA GLU A 75 10.79 5.35 -4.25
C GLU A 75 11.81 4.96 -3.19
N ARG A 76 12.29 5.92 -2.39
CA ARG A 76 13.18 5.61 -1.24
C ARG A 76 12.51 4.70 -0.22
N GLU A 77 11.22 4.90 0.01
CA GLU A 77 10.44 4.06 0.91
C GLU A 77 10.33 2.63 0.37
N PHE A 78 10.02 2.47 -0.90
CA PHE A 78 9.99 1.17 -1.58
C PHE A 78 11.36 0.49 -1.61
N LYS A 79 12.43 1.24 -1.86
CA LYS A 79 13.82 0.75 -1.82
C LYS A 79 14.14 0.18 -0.44
N ARG A 80 13.88 0.94 0.63
CA ARG A 80 14.10 0.47 2.02
C ARG A 80 13.30 -0.78 2.37
N ALA A 81 12.03 -0.83 1.94
CA ALA A 81 11.20 -2.00 2.17
C ALA A 81 11.78 -3.24 1.49
N LYS A 82 12.15 -3.13 0.21
CA LYS A 82 12.76 -4.24 -0.53
C LYS A 82 14.06 -4.71 0.11
N GLU A 83 14.94 -3.81 0.49
CA GLU A 83 16.20 -4.12 1.16
C GLU A 83 16.00 -4.80 2.53
N ALA A 84 14.92 -4.44 3.23
CA ALA A 84 14.53 -5.06 4.49
C ALA A 84 13.69 -6.35 4.34
N GLY A 85 13.38 -6.77 3.13
CA GLY A 85 12.53 -7.94 2.87
C GLY A 85 11.05 -7.73 3.25
N ILE A 86 10.60 -6.47 3.35
CA ILE A 86 9.21 -6.12 3.70
C ILE A 86 8.36 -6.14 2.43
N LYS A 87 7.29 -6.91 2.44
CA LYS A 87 6.33 -6.97 1.35
C LYS A 87 5.42 -5.74 1.38
N ILE A 88 5.35 -5.01 0.26
CA ILE A 88 4.44 -3.88 0.11
C ILE A 88 3.24 -4.27 -0.77
N HIS A 89 2.05 -3.96 -0.29
CA HIS A 89 0.83 -3.88 -1.10
C HIS A 89 0.45 -2.40 -1.26
N LEU A 90 0.43 -1.92 -2.49
CA LEU A 90 -0.02 -0.58 -2.84
C LEU A 90 -1.52 -0.65 -3.19
N VAL A 91 -2.35 -0.06 -2.34
CA VAL A 91 -3.80 0.00 -2.52
C VAL A 91 -4.18 1.38 -3.06
N ILE A 92 -4.78 1.43 -4.24
CA ILE A 92 -5.18 2.65 -4.93
C ILE A 92 -6.71 2.71 -4.97
N GLU A 93 -7.30 3.73 -4.34
CA GLU A 93 -8.75 3.90 -4.24
C GLU A 93 -9.34 4.52 -5.52
N THR A 94 -9.15 3.84 -6.63
CA THR A 94 -9.69 4.26 -7.93
C THR A 94 -10.24 3.05 -8.66
N GLU A 95 -11.56 3.02 -8.83
CA GLU A 95 -12.19 2.10 -9.79
C GLU A 95 -11.73 2.44 -11.19
N ASP A 96 -11.60 1.42 -12.03
CA ASP A 96 -11.23 1.59 -13.44
C ASP A 96 -9.94 2.38 -13.67
N ALA A 97 -9.00 2.31 -12.72
CA ALA A 97 -7.76 3.07 -12.77
C ALA A 97 -7.04 2.94 -14.12
N ILE A 98 -6.94 1.71 -14.64
CA ILE A 98 -6.28 1.44 -15.92
C ILE A 98 -7.06 2.08 -17.06
N SER A 99 -8.40 1.92 -17.10
CA SER A 99 -9.25 2.55 -18.12
C SER A 99 -9.15 4.07 -18.07
N LYS A 100 -9.16 4.66 -16.87
CA LYS A 100 -8.99 6.12 -16.70
C LYS A 100 -7.64 6.59 -17.20
N ILE A 101 -6.56 5.88 -16.89
CA ILE A 101 -5.22 6.22 -17.37
C ILE A 101 -5.17 6.12 -18.90
N LEU A 102 -5.66 5.02 -19.48
CA LEU A 102 -5.56 4.77 -20.92
C LEU A 102 -6.50 5.66 -21.76
N SER A 103 -7.66 6.04 -21.23
CA SER A 103 -8.64 6.91 -21.92
C SER A 103 -8.30 8.38 -21.81
N SER A 104 -7.49 8.79 -20.84
CA SER A 104 -7.11 10.18 -20.64
C SER A 104 -6.05 10.62 -21.65
N LYS A 105 -6.24 11.78 -22.28
CA LYS A 105 -5.18 12.41 -23.09
C LYS A 105 -4.01 12.83 -22.22
N HIS A 106 -4.33 13.38 -21.03
CA HIS A 106 -3.38 13.75 -19.99
C HIS A 106 -4.09 13.67 -18.64
N PHE A 107 -3.39 13.34 -17.59
CA PHE A 107 -3.85 13.61 -16.22
C PHE A 107 -2.85 14.53 -15.51
N ARG A 108 -3.29 15.14 -14.43
CA ARG A 108 -2.52 16.16 -13.72
C ARG A 108 -2.32 15.70 -12.29
N TYR A 109 -1.13 15.91 -11.76
CA TYR A 109 -0.89 15.77 -10.32
C TYR A 109 -0.98 17.12 -9.59
N ASP A 110 -0.92 18.25 -10.34
CA ASP A 110 -1.23 19.59 -9.87
C ASP A 110 -1.91 20.43 -10.97
N LYS A 111 -2.21 21.70 -10.69
CA LYS A 111 -2.90 22.58 -11.65
C LYS A 111 -2.08 22.90 -12.92
N ALA A 112 -0.76 22.81 -12.84
CA ALA A 112 0.16 23.19 -13.92
C ALA A 112 0.67 22.00 -14.73
N SER A 113 0.77 20.82 -14.10
CA SER A 113 1.45 19.65 -14.64
C SER A 113 0.53 18.79 -15.48
N LYS A 114 1.00 18.45 -16.68
CA LYS A 114 0.33 17.48 -17.56
C LYS A 114 1.20 16.24 -17.68
N ILE A 115 0.63 15.09 -17.36
CA ILE A 115 1.34 13.83 -17.43
C ILE A 115 0.79 13.01 -18.61
N ASN A 116 1.67 12.53 -19.45
CA ASN A 116 1.29 11.61 -20.52
C ASN A 116 0.95 10.25 -19.89
N PRO A 117 -0.25 9.69 -20.14
CA PRO A 117 -0.67 8.43 -19.54
C PRO A 117 0.25 7.25 -19.82
N LYS A 118 0.77 7.12 -21.05
CA LYS A 118 1.69 6.05 -21.43
C LYS A 118 3.02 6.15 -20.67
N SER A 119 3.55 7.37 -20.55
CA SER A 119 4.79 7.63 -19.80
C SER A 119 4.61 7.32 -18.32
N PHE A 120 3.46 7.69 -17.74
CA PHE A 120 3.14 7.36 -16.36
C PHE A 120 3.05 5.86 -16.15
N MET A 121 2.30 5.14 -16.98
CA MET A 121 2.16 3.69 -16.87
C MET A 121 3.50 2.98 -16.99
N SER A 122 4.31 3.37 -17.95
CA SER A 122 5.64 2.79 -18.16
C SER A 122 6.53 2.99 -16.93
N MET A 123 6.56 4.20 -16.39
CA MET A 123 7.31 4.53 -15.18
C MET A 123 6.76 3.75 -13.96
N PHE A 124 5.45 3.78 -13.75
CA PHE A 124 4.79 3.13 -12.62
C PHE A 124 5.05 1.62 -12.59
N LEU A 125 4.85 0.95 -13.74
CA LEU A 125 5.13 -0.49 -13.87
C LEU A 125 6.61 -0.80 -13.64
N SER A 126 7.51 0.05 -14.14
CA SER A 126 8.95 -0.12 -13.91
C SER A 126 9.32 -0.03 -12.44
N ILE A 127 8.72 0.93 -11.72
CA ILE A 127 8.93 1.09 -10.26
C ILE A 127 8.36 -0.10 -9.50
N CYS A 128 7.13 -0.51 -9.81
CA CYS A 128 6.50 -1.67 -9.16
C CYS A 128 7.33 -2.94 -9.36
N ASN A 129 7.81 -3.17 -10.57
CA ASN A 129 8.66 -4.32 -10.88
C ASN A 129 10.03 -4.25 -10.19
N ARG A 130 10.66 -3.06 -10.17
CA ARG A 130 11.96 -2.84 -9.51
C ARG A 130 11.92 -3.15 -8.01
N TYR A 131 10.84 -2.79 -7.35
CA TYR A 131 10.70 -2.88 -5.89
C TYR A 131 9.76 -3.99 -5.42
N ASP A 132 9.30 -4.87 -6.32
CA ASP A 132 8.39 -5.99 -6.01
C ASP A 132 7.07 -5.54 -5.34
N ILE A 133 6.49 -4.44 -5.84
CA ILE A 133 5.25 -3.86 -5.30
C ILE A 133 4.04 -4.58 -5.87
N ASN A 134 3.16 -5.07 -4.99
CA ASN A 134 1.87 -5.64 -5.38
C ASN A 134 0.81 -4.55 -5.42
N VAL A 135 0.21 -4.31 -6.59
CA VAL A 135 -0.77 -3.24 -6.79
C VAL A 135 -2.19 -3.77 -6.76
N TRP A 136 -3.05 -3.06 -6.02
CA TRP A 136 -4.47 -3.37 -5.86
C TRP A 136 -5.30 -2.11 -6.16
N TYR A 137 -6.33 -2.26 -6.99
CA TYR A 137 -7.28 -1.20 -7.30
C TYR A 137 -8.61 -1.51 -6.66
N CYS A 138 -9.24 -0.52 -6.03
CA CYS A 138 -10.53 -0.71 -5.40
C CYS A 138 -11.34 0.60 -5.34
N ASN A 139 -12.63 0.46 -5.06
CA ASN A 139 -13.45 1.57 -4.62
C ASN A 139 -13.02 2.06 -3.24
N LYS A 140 -13.16 3.34 -2.99
CA LYS A 140 -12.94 3.92 -1.66
C LYS A 140 -13.78 3.24 -0.57
N LYS A 141 -15.02 2.85 -0.86
CA LYS A 141 -15.90 2.15 0.10
C LYS A 141 -15.42 0.76 0.49
N ASP A 142 -14.61 0.12 -0.39
CA ASP A 142 -14.13 -1.25 -0.22
C ASP A 142 -12.67 -1.30 0.29
N SER A 143 -11.97 -0.16 0.33
CA SER A 143 -10.53 -0.12 0.65
C SER A 143 -10.20 -0.66 2.03
N ALA A 144 -10.97 -0.30 3.04
CA ALA A 144 -10.77 -0.82 4.39
C ALA A 144 -10.90 -2.35 4.46
N ARG A 145 -11.83 -2.92 3.69
CA ARG A 145 -12.01 -4.37 3.58
C ARG A 145 -10.83 -5.04 2.89
N ILE A 146 -10.37 -4.47 1.79
CA ILE A 146 -9.24 -5.01 1.03
C ILE A 146 -7.95 -4.94 1.86
N ILE A 147 -7.68 -3.82 2.52
CA ILE A 147 -6.53 -3.66 3.42
C ILE A 147 -6.56 -4.73 4.52
N HIS A 148 -7.72 -4.90 5.16
CA HIS A 148 -7.90 -5.93 6.17
C HIS A 148 -7.60 -7.33 5.62
N ASP A 149 -8.23 -7.70 4.51
CA ASP A 149 -8.15 -9.05 3.97
C ASP A 149 -6.71 -9.38 3.51
N LEU A 150 -6.00 -8.43 2.91
CA LEU A 150 -4.60 -8.58 2.53
C LEU A 150 -3.69 -8.87 3.74
N LEU A 151 -3.82 -8.07 4.79
CA LEU A 151 -3.02 -8.23 6.01
C LEU A 151 -3.38 -9.49 6.76
N TYR A 152 -4.69 -9.78 6.89
CA TYR A 152 -5.17 -10.99 7.56
C TYR A 152 -4.71 -12.27 6.88
N VAL A 153 -4.86 -12.36 5.56
CA VAL A 153 -4.45 -13.55 4.81
C VAL A 153 -2.93 -13.75 4.91
N TYR A 154 -2.15 -12.66 4.81
CA TYR A 154 -0.71 -12.75 4.98
C TYR A 154 -0.32 -13.30 6.36
N ALA A 155 -0.89 -12.73 7.43
CA ALA A 155 -0.61 -13.17 8.79
C ALA A 155 -1.04 -14.62 9.02
N ARG A 156 -2.22 -15.01 8.52
CA ARG A 156 -2.72 -16.37 8.62
C ARG A 156 -1.79 -17.37 7.94
N GLU A 157 -1.35 -17.10 6.72
CA GLU A 157 -0.44 -18.01 6.00
C GLU A 157 0.94 -18.06 6.66
N TYR A 158 1.42 -16.95 7.19
CA TYR A 158 2.67 -16.92 7.96
C TYR A 158 2.58 -17.81 9.21
N LEU A 159 1.51 -17.68 9.99
CA LEU A 159 1.31 -18.44 11.23
C LEU A 159 1.11 -19.96 11.01
N LYS A 160 0.62 -20.38 9.84
CA LYS A 160 0.54 -21.81 9.49
C LYS A 160 1.91 -22.47 9.25
N ASN A 161 2.92 -21.66 8.98
CA ASN A 161 4.27 -22.13 8.65
C ASN A 161 5.27 -21.94 9.81
N LEU A 162 4.77 -21.53 10.99
CA LEU A 162 5.52 -21.55 12.24
C LEU A 162 5.38 -22.90 12.94
#